data_896233ca5f08c4845179f7637a5257f7
#
_entry.id   896233ca5f08c4845179f7637a5257f7
#
_cell.length_a   1.000
_cell.length_b   1.000
_cell.length_c   1.000
_cell.angle_alpha   90.00
_cell.angle_beta   90.00
_cell.angle_gamma   90.00
#
_symmetry.space_group_name_H-M   'P 1'
#
loop_
_entity.id
_entity.type
_entity.pdbx_description
1 polymer ?
#
loop_
_entity_poly.entity_id
_entity_poly.type
_entity_poly.pdbx_seq_one_letter_code
_entity_poly.pdbx_strand_id
1 'polypeptide(L)'
;STGSSGKTTTKEMVAAVLGTEFNVLKTEKNFNNEIGLPKTLLQLTSEHEACVVEMGMRGLGQIEELALIAEPTIGIITNVGTSHIELLGSQEAIAEAKGELIRCLGPDSVAILNEDDFFVKAMSSIAKGKTVTYGIHSNATVIGSHLRYKKDGIKFTCKCYDEVFDVFLPMIGEHNVYDALAAIGAGRVLGVKSSKIKKGLSEFTGTPMRQEIV
;
A
#
# COMPACT_ATOMS: atom_id res chain seq x y z
N SER A 1 3.95 -1.30 4.41
CA SER A 1 3.99 -0.76 3.03
C SER A 1 5.27 0.02 2.77
N THR A 2 5.83 -0.09 1.56
CA THR A 2 6.97 0.70 1.09
C THR A 2 6.82 1.08 -0.40
N GLY A 3 7.72 1.94 -0.92
CA GLY A 3 7.77 2.39 -2.30
C GLY A 3 8.53 3.71 -2.45
N SER A 4 8.75 4.17 -3.66
CA SER A 4 9.41 5.47 -3.92
C SER A 4 8.47 6.64 -3.64
N SER A 5 7.19 6.51 -4.05
CA SER A 5 6.11 7.48 -3.78
C SER A 5 4.84 6.74 -3.34
N GLY A 6 3.83 7.46 -2.86
CA GLY A 6 2.53 6.90 -2.47
C GLY A 6 2.50 6.15 -1.13
N LYS A 7 3.62 5.85 -0.48
CA LYS A 7 3.68 5.08 0.77
C LYS A 7 2.69 5.54 1.84
N THR A 8 2.74 6.83 2.16
CA THR A 8 1.90 7.42 3.21
C THR A 8 0.43 7.41 2.81
N THR A 9 0.12 7.77 1.56
CA THR A 9 -1.25 7.75 1.04
C THR A 9 -1.81 6.33 1.03
N THR A 10 -1.05 5.36 0.53
CA THR A 10 -1.43 3.94 0.57
C THR A 10 -1.67 3.46 2.00
N LYS A 11 -0.75 3.75 2.95
CA LYS A 11 -0.91 3.41 4.36
C LYS A 11 -2.20 3.99 4.95
N GLU A 12 -2.47 5.27 4.70
CA GLU A 12 -3.67 5.92 5.20
C GLU A 12 -4.95 5.35 4.58
N MET A 13 -4.96 5.07 3.26
CA MET A 13 -6.10 4.43 2.60
C MET A 13 -6.32 3.00 3.09
N VAL A 14 -5.24 2.21 3.28
CA VAL A 14 -5.34 0.87 3.89
C VAL A 14 -5.95 0.96 5.28
N ALA A 15 -5.46 1.88 6.11
CA ALA A 15 -6.00 2.07 7.46
C ALA A 15 -7.47 2.52 7.43
N ALA A 16 -7.87 3.40 6.50
CA ALA A 16 -9.26 3.83 6.33
C ALA A 16 -10.17 2.67 5.89
N VAL A 17 -9.72 1.84 4.96
CA VAL A 17 -10.46 0.65 4.51
C VAL A 17 -10.59 -0.37 5.65
N LEU A 18 -9.49 -0.70 6.33
CA LEU A 18 -9.50 -1.67 7.42
C LEU A 18 -10.28 -1.17 8.63
N GLY A 19 -10.21 0.13 8.93
CA GLY A 19 -10.93 0.76 10.04
C GLY A 19 -12.46 0.72 9.92
N THR A 20 -13.00 0.31 8.76
CA THR A 20 -14.44 0.03 8.62
C THR A 20 -14.87 -1.32 9.24
N GLU A 21 -13.91 -2.19 9.54
CA GLU A 21 -14.14 -3.55 10.08
C GLU A 21 -13.36 -3.81 11.37
N PHE A 22 -12.14 -3.29 11.49
CA PHE A 22 -11.15 -3.63 12.52
C PHE A 22 -10.76 -2.41 13.34
N ASN A 23 -10.29 -2.64 14.57
CA ASN A 23 -9.57 -1.64 15.34
C ASN A 23 -8.12 -1.58 14.84
N VAL A 24 -7.75 -0.48 14.18
CA VAL A 24 -6.49 -0.36 13.44
C VAL A 24 -5.52 0.58 14.13
N LEU A 25 -4.32 0.07 14.47
CA LEU A 25 -3.16 0.91 14.73
C LEU A 25 -2.45 1.24 13.41
N LYS A 26 -1.99 2.46 13.23
CA LYS A 26 -1.20 2.85 12.06
C LYS A 26 -0.02 3.72 12.42
N THR A 27 1.02 3.71 11.58
CA THR A 27 2.13 4.67 11.68
C THR A 27 1.61 6.10 11.61
N GLU A 28 1.91 6.89 12.62
CA GLU A 28 1.64 8.32 12.63
C GLU A 28 2.72 9.09 11.85
N LYS A 29 2.30 10.15 11.15
CA LYS A 29 3.20 11.03 10.39
C LYS A 29 4.17 10.23 9.50
N ASN A 30 5.47 10.49 9.64
CA ASN A 30 6.58 9.86 8.93
C ASN A 30 7.44 8.95 9.83
N PHE A 31 6.87 8.35 10.88
CA PHE A 31 7.57 7.44 11.78
C PHE A 31 7.83 6.08 11.11
N ASN A 32 8.56 6.10 9.99
CA ASN A 32 8.76 4.97 9.09
C ASN A 32 10.20 4.45 9.04
N ASN A 33 11.02 4.79 10.04
CA ASN A 33 12.41 4.42 10.17
C ASN A 33 12.64 3.53 11.41
N GLU A 34 13.91 3.18 11.67
CA GLU A 34 14.38 2.32 12.76
C GLU A 34 13.99 2.78 14.17
N ILE A 35 13.61 4.04 14.34
CA ILE A 35 13.13 4.60 15.61
C ILE A 35 11.59 4.69 15.61
N GLY A 36 11.02 5.18 14.52
CA GLY A 36 9.60 5.48 14.43
C GLY A 36 8.72 4.25 14.34
N LEU A 37 9.14 3.23 13.61
CA LEU A 37 8.37 1.99 13.46
C LEU A 37 8.27 1.21 14.79
N PRO A 38 9.36 0.95 15.54
CA PRO A 38 9.25 0.33 16.86
C PRO A 38 8.37 1.14 17.81
N LYS A 39 8.49 2.47 17.81
CA LYS A 39 7.63 3.35 18.60
C LYS A 39 6.15 3.19 18.28
N THR A 40 5.81 2.97 17.02
CA THR A 40 4.42 2.66 16.61
C THR A 40 4.01 1.29 17.17
N LEU A 41 4.84 0.27 17.02
CA LEU A 41 4.51 -1.09 17.48
C LEU A 41 4.36 -1.20 19.00
N LEU A 42 5.10 -0.40 19.76
CA LEU A 42 4.97 -0.33 21.24
C LEU A 42 3.60 0.23 21.69
N GLN A 43 2.80 0.79 20.80
CA GLN A 43 1.43 1.23 21.08
C GLN A 43 0.38 0.12 20.85
N LEU A 44 0.80 -1.07 20.36
CA LEU A 44 -0.10 -2.19 20.21
C LEU A 44 -0.66 -2.64 21.55
N THR A 45 -1.96 -2.85 21.58
CA THR A 45 -2.71 -3.43 22.70
C THR A 45 -3.52 -4.61 22.21
N SER A 46 -4.10 -5.39 23.12
CA SER A 46 -5.00 -6.50 22.79
C SER A 46 -6.30 -6.07 22.08
N GLU A 47 -6.59 -4.78 22.04
CA GLU A 47 -7.76 -4.25 21.34
C GLU A 47 -7.51 -4.05 19.85
N HIS A 48 -6.25 -3.92 19.42
CA HIS A 48 -5.91 -3.74 18.02
C HIS A 48 -5.98 -5.08 17.28
N GLU A 49 -6.73 -5.11 16.18
CA GLU A 49 -6.93 -6.28 15.32
C GLU A 49 -6.05 -6.23 14.07
N ALA A 50 -5.62 -5.02 13.68
CA ALA A 50 -4.71 -4.81 12.56
C ALA A 50 -3.72 -3.69 12.87
N CYS A 51 -2.52 -3.79 12.26
CA CYS A 51 -1.50 -2.75 12.33
C CYS A 51 -1.00 -2.41 10.92
N VAL A 52 -1.05 -1.14 10.55
CA VAL A 52 -0.63 -0.65 9.23
C VAL A 52 0.61 0.21 9.39
N VAL A 53 1.77 -0.33 9.01
CA VAL A 53 3.04 0.38 9.12
C VAL A 53 3.59 0.79 7.77
N GLU A 54 4.22 1.97 7.74
CA GLU A 54 5.01 2.47 6.63
C GLU A 54 6.49 2.19 6.88
N MET A 55 7.21 1.75 5.85
CA MET A 55 8.65 1.49 5.91
C MET A 55 9.37 2.38 4.91
N GLY A 56 10.20 3.28 5.41
CA GLY A 56 11.09 4.14 4.65
C GLY A 56 12.50 3.57 4.61
N MET A 57 13.29 3.98 3.63
CA MET A 57 14.71 3.59 3.53
C MET A 57 15.54 4.71 2.90
N ARG A 58 16.84 4.67 3.16
CA ARG A 58 17.89 5.45 2.48
C ARG A 58 18.96 4.55 1.88
N GLY A 59 18.99 3.27 2.23
CA GLY A 59 19.99 2.29 1.80
C GLY A 59 19.47 0.87 1.86
N LEU A 60 20.27 -0.08 1.34
CA LEU A 60 20.05 -1.51 1.42
C LEU A 60 20.07 -1.97 2.89
N GLY A 61 19.33 -3.03 3.21
CA GLY A 61 19.21 -3.64 4.53
C GLY A 61 18.22 -2.95 5.48
N GLN A 62 17.83 -1.70 5.20
CA GLN A 62 16.96 -0.94 6.11
C GLN A 62 15.50 -1.42 6.09
N ILE A 63 14.97 -1.80 4.93
CA ILE A 63 13.63 -2.38 4.85
C ILE A 63 13.61 -3.78 5.47
N GLU A 64 14.67 -4.56 5.28
CA GLU A 64 14.83 -5.86 5.93
C GLU A 64 14.79 -5.73 7.47
N GLU A 65 15.58 -4.80 8.03
CA GLU A 65 15.58 -4.53 9.47
C GLU A 65 14.18 -4.18 10.00
N LEU A 66 13.48 -3.25 9.31
CA LEU A 66 12.13 -2.86 9.68
C LEU A 66 11.12 -4.01 9.53
N ALA A 67 11.28 -4.84 8.51
CA ALA A 67 10.42 -6.00 8.28
C ALA A 67 10.64 -7.09 9.34
N LEU A 68 11.88 -7.33 9.76
CA LEU A 68 12.20 -8.27 10.85
C LEU A 68 11.60 -7.82 12.19
N ILE A 69 11.54 -6.51 12.45
CA ILE A 69 10.91 -5.96 13.66
C ILE A 69 9.38 -6.05 13.59
N ALA A 70 8.80 -5.78 12.42
CA ALA A 70 7.35 -5.70 12.27
C ALA A 70 6.69 -7.07 12.00
N GLU A 71 7.44 -8.07 11.52
CA GLU A 71 6.95 -9.40 11.12
C GLU A 71 5.65 -9.34 10.29
N PRO A 72 5.66 -8.62 9.13
CA PRO A 72 4.42 -8.36 8.41
C PRO A 72 3.85 -9.63 7.76
N THR A 73 2.54 -9.80 7.85
CA THR A 73 1.79 -10.85 7.13
C THR A 73 1.35 -10.39 5.74
N ILE A 74 1.33 -9.07 5.49
CA ILE A 74 1.02 -8.49 4.19
C ILE A 74 2.08 -7.43 3.86
N GLY A 75 2.73 -7.56 2.72
CA GLY A 75 3.68 -6.57 2.18
C GLY A 75 3.10 -5.87 0.96
N ILE A 76 3.14 -4.53 0.96
CA ILE A 76 2.65 -3.70 -0.16
C ILE A 76 3.82 -2.91 -0.74
N ILE A 77 4.05 -3.02 -2.05
CA ILE A 77 5.01 -2.21 -2.78
C ILE A 77 4.25 -1.31 -3.76
N THR A 78 4.40 0.02 -3.60
CA THR A 78 3.67 0.97 -4.45
C THR A 78 4.33 1.15 -5.82
N ASN A 79 5.60 1.53 -5.84
CA ASN A 79 6.38 1.74 -7.06
C ASN A 79 7.87 1.81 -6.78
N VAL A 80 8.66 1.70 -7.84
CA VAL A 80 10.12 1.93 -7.87
C VAL A 80 10.42 3.09 -8.80
N GLY A 81 10.47 4.29 -8.25
CA GLY A 81 10.91 5.50 -8.95
C GLY A 81 12.39 5.81 -8.69
N THR A 82 12.77 7.06 -8.92
CA THR A 82 14.14 7.56 -8.77
C THR A 82 14.44 8.18 -7.39
N SER A 83 13.51 8.13 -6.45
CA SER A 83 13.74 8.61 -5.09
C SER A 83 14.90 7.86 -4.44
N HIS A 84 15.87 8.59 -3.87
CA HIS A 84 17.12 8.06 -3.29
C HIS A 84 18.12 7.48 -4.30
N ILE A 85 18.00 7.80 -5.61
CA ILE A 85 18.94 7.33 -6.64
C ILE A 85 20.36 7.84 -6.39
N GLU A 86 20.50 9.03 -5.81
CA GLU A 86 21.81 9.62 -5.44
C GLU A 86 22.54 8.78 -4.37
N LEU A 87 21.81 8.05 -3.52
CA LEU A 87 22.35 7.22 -2.45
C LEU A 87 22.59 5.78 -2.89
N LEU A 88 21.73 5.26 -3.75
CA LEU A 88 21.73 3.85 -4.16
C LEU A 88 22.37 3.62 -5.54
N GLY A 89 22.57 4.68 -6.33
CA GLY A 89 23.27 4.66 -7.60
C GLY A 89 22.43 4.24 -8.80
N SER A 90 21.43 3.38 -8.63
CA SER A 90 20.55 2.93 -9.73
C SER A 90 19.13 2.61 -9.26
N GLN A 91 18.22 2.51 -10.23
CA GLN A 91 16.83 2.11 -9.99
C GLN A 91 16.72 0.62 -9.63
N GLU A 92 17.62 -0.21 -10.15
CA GLU A 92 17.74 -1.63 -9.79
C GLU A 92 18.11 -1.78 -8.31
N ALA A 93 19.05 -0.98 -7.80
CA ALA A 93 19.41 -0.98 -6.38
C ALA A 93 18.25 -0.50 -5.48
N ILE A 94 17.45 0.46 -5.95
CA ILE A 94 16.23 0.88 -5.26
C ILE A 94 15.20 -0.26 -5.24
N ALA A 95 15.04 -0.98 -6.35
CA ALA A 95 14.16 -2.14 -6.44
C ALA A 95 14.63 -3.26 -5.50
N GLU A 96 15.93 -3.53 -5.46
CA GLU A 96 16.54 -4.52 -4.56
C GLU A 96 16.24 -4.20 -3.10
N ALA A 97 16.45 -2.95 -2.67
CA ALA A 97 16.17 -2.50 -1.31
C ALA A 97 14.68 -2.62 -0.94
N LYS A 98 13.76 -2.27 -1.86
CA LYS A 98 12.32 -2.42 -1.59
C LYS A 98 11.87 -3.88 -1.61
N GLY A 99 12.49 -4.71 -2.44
CA GLY A 99 12.28 -6.15 -2.52
C GLY A 99 12.61 -6.90 -1.23
N GLU A 100 13.42 -6.30 -0.34
CA GLU A 100 13.70 -6.82 1.01
C GLU A 100 12.39 -7.12 1.78
N LEU A 101 11.38 -6.23 1.69
CA LEU A 101 10.08 -6.48 2.31
C LEU A 101 9.47 -7.81 1.83
N ILE A 102 9.50 -8.07 0.52
CA ILE A 102 8.91 -9.28 -0.05
C ILE A 102 9.70 -10.53 0.34
N ARG A 103 11.03 -10.46 0.42
CA ARG A 103 11.89 -11.57 0.89
C ARG A 103 11.66 -11.93 2.36
N CYS A 104 11.33 -10.95 3.19
CA CYS A 104 11.02 -11.17 4.61
C CYS A 104 9.63 -11.80 4.84
N LEU A 105 8.73 -11.76 3.85
CA LEU A 105 7.42 -12.40 3.96
C LEU A 105 7.56 -13.94 4.00
N GLY A 106 6.82 -14.57 4.89
CA GLY A 106 6.72 -16.02 5.02
C GLY A 106 5.78 -16.65 3.97
N PRO A 107 5.70 -17.99 3.91
CA PRO A 107 4.88 -18.71 2.94
C PRO A 107 3.36 -18.47 3.10
N ASP A 108 2.90 -18.15 4.31
CA ASP A 108 1.49 -17.85 4.59
C ASP A 108 1.14 -16.37 4.43
N SER A 109 2.11 -15.55 4.03
CA SER A 109 1.94 -14.11 3.85
C SER A 109 1.48 -13.75 2.45
N VAL A 110 1.08 -12.48 2.26
CA VAL A 110 0.61 -11.97 0.96
C VAL A 110 1.46 -10.77 0.52
N ALA A 111 1.96 -10.83 -0.70
CA ALA A 111 2.59 -9.70 -1.39
C ALA A 111 1.54 -8.98 -2.26
N ILE A 112 1.36 -7.68 -2.07
CA ILE A 112 0.48 -6.82 -2.89
C ILE A 112 1.36 -5.94 -3.75
N LEU A 113 1.35 -6.18 -5.07
CA LEU A 113 2.33 -5.65 -6.01
C LEU A 113 1.68 -4.88 -7.15
N ASN A 114 2.25 -3.74 -7.50
CA ASN A 114 1.83 -2.94 -8.64
C ASN A 114 2.27 -3.61 -9.96
N GLU A 115 1.30 -4.12 -10.72
CA GLU A 115 1.54 -4.82 -12.00
C GLU A 115 1.97 -3.88 -13.13
N ASP A 116 1.67 -2.59 -13.01
CA ASP A 116 2.04 -1.58 -13.99
C ASP A 116 3.46 -1.01 -13.77
N ASP A 117 4.11 -1.33 -12.65
CA ASP A 117 5.50 -0.97 -12.38
C ASP A 117 6.42 -2.14 -12.73
N PHE A 118 7.35 -1.90 -13.65
CA PHE A 118 8.26 -2.94 -14.16
C PHE A 118 9.06 -3.67 -13.07
N PHE A 119 9.61 -2.91 -12.12
CA PHE A 119 10.42 -3.49 -11.05
C PHE A 119 9.55 -4.17 -9.98
N VAL A 120 8.41 -3.57 -9.64
CA VAL A 120 7.50 -4.15 -8.62
C VAL A 120 6.88 -5.44 -9.12
N LYS A 121 6.44 -5.49 -10.38
CA LYS A 121 5.95 -6.71 -11.04
C LYS A 121 6.94 -7.87 -10.93
N ALA A 122 8.22 -7.61 -11.18
CA ALA A 122 9.28 -8.62 -11.10
C ALA A 122 9.44 -9.22 -9.69
N MET A 123 9.04 -8.49 -8.63
CA MET A 123 9.13 -8.97 -7.25
C MET A 123 8.19 -10.14 -6.95
N SER A 124 7.22 -10.43 -7.83
CA SER A 124 6.37 -11.62 -7.70
C SER A 124 7.18 -12.92 -7.70
N SER A 125 8.33 -12.95 -8.38
CA SER A 125 9.22 -14.11 -8.47
C SER A 125 9.96 -14.43 -7.16
N ILE A 126 10.07 -13.47 -6.25
CA ILE A 126 10.74 -13.65 -4.94
C ILE A 126 9.75 -13.80 -3.77
N ALA A 127 8.46 -13.70 -4.04
CA ALA A 127 7.42 -13.91 -3.04
C ALA A 127 7.31 -15.41 -2.68
N LYS A 128 7.37 -15.72 -1.39
CA LYS A 128 7.24 -17.10 -0.88
C LYS A 128 5.77 -17.50 -0.70
N GLY A 129 4.90 -16.53 -0.45
CA GLY A 129 3.47 -16.71 -0.24
C GLY A 129 2.63 -16.28 -1.45
N LYS A 130 1.38 -15.95 -1.18
CA LYS A 130 0.43 -15.52 -2.21
C LYS A 130 0.79 -14.12 -2.74
N THR A 131 0.66 -13.92 -4.05
CA THR A 131 0.76 -12.61 -4.68
C THR A 131 -0.63 -12.12 -5.11
N VAL A 132 -0.94 -10.89 -4.78
CA VAL A 132 -2.10 -10.13 -5.27
C VAL A 132 -1.57 -8.94 -6.03
N THR A 133 -1.92 -8.83 -7.31
CA THR A 133 -1.46 -7.73 -8.15
C THR A 133 -2.53 -6.66 -8.29
N TYR A 134 -2.12 -5.41 -8.50
CA TYR A 134 -3.05 -4.33 -8.81
C TYR A 134 -2.51 -3.43 -9.93
N GLY A 135 -3.41 -2.82 -10.68
CA GLY A 135 -3.03 -1.95 -11.80
C GLY A 135 -4.22 -1.33 -12.51
N ILE A 136 -3.93 -0.45 -13.46
CA ILE A 136 -4.91 0.24 -14.32
C ILE A 136 -4.75 -0.21 -15.76
N HIS A 137 -3.52 -0.48 -16.20
CA HIS A 137 -3.16 -0.76 -17.59
C HIS A 137 -2.87 -2.24 -17.85
N SER A 138 -2.51 -2.98 -16.82
CA SER A 138 -2.17 -4.41 -16.92
C SER A 138 -3.29 -5.30 -16.41
N ASN A 139 -3.27 -6.57 -16.82
CA ASN A 139 -4.17 -7.57 -16.25
C ASN A 139 -3.67 -7.94 -14.84
N ALA A 140 -4.44 -7.56 -13.84
CA ALA A 140 -4.10 -7.72 -12.43
C ALA A 140 -5.26 -8.36 -11.66
N THR A 141 -5.03 -8.76 -10.40
CA THR A 141 -6.08 -9.26 -9.50
C THR A 141 -7.07 -8.15 -9.12
N VAL A 142 -6.56 -6.93 -8.94
CA VAL A 142 -7.34 -5.73 -8.61
C VAL A 142 -7.11 -4.71 -9.73
N ILE A 143 -8.12 -4.51 -10.57
CA ILE A 143 -8.02 -3.65 -11.77
C ILE A 143 -8.90 -2.43 -11.62
N GLY A 144 -8.31 -1.24 -11.78
CA GLY A 144 -9.02 0.01 -11.94
C GLY A 144 -9.28 0.31 -13.42
N SER A 145 -10.51 0.72 -13.76
CA SER A 145 -10.88 1.06 -15.13
C SER A 145 -11.93 2.17 -15.17
N HIS A 146 -12.21 2.71 -16.34
CA HIS A 146 -13.23 3.74 -16.56
C HIS A 146 -13.08 4.94 -15.62
N LEU A 147 -11.85 5.46 -15.46
CA LEU A 147 -11.56 6.61 -14.62
C LEU A 147 -12.30 7.85 -15.12
N ARG A 148 -13.04 8.48 -14.23
CA ARG A 148 -13.81 9.71 -14.51
C ARG A 148 -13.43 10.76 -13.49
N TYR A 149 -12.70 11.77 -13.94
CA TYR A 149 -12.25 12.90 -13.13
C TYR A 149 -13.40 13.87 -12.88
N LYS A 150 -13.58 14.27 -11.63
CA LYS A 150 -14.57 15.23 -11.16
C LYS A 150 -13.88 16.35 -10.38
N LYS A 151 -14.62 17.44 -10.09
CA LYS A 151 -14.10 18.53 -9.24
C LYS A 151 -13.70 18.07 -7.85
N ASP A 152 -14.47 17.14 -7.30
CA ASP A 152 -14.39 16.64 -5.92
C ASP A 152 -13.69 15.29 -5.79
N GLY A 153 -13.13 14.76 -6.88
CA GLY A 153 -12.41 13.48 -6.83
C GLY A 153 -12.45 12.68 -8.13
N ILE A 154 -12.19 11.39 -8.02
CA ILE A 154 -12.18 10.44 -9.13
C ILE A 154 -13.20 9.33 -8.87
N LYS A 155 -14.03 9.03 -9.87
CA LYS A 155 -14.82 7.80 -9.91
C LYS A 155 -14.15 6.80 -10.85
N PHE A 156 -14.08 5.55 -10.43
CA PHE A 156 -13.57 4.46 -11.27
C PHE A 156 -14.31 3.16 -10.98
N THR A 157 -14.31 2.25 -11.95
CA THR A 157 -14.79 0.90 -11.76
C THR A 157 -13.64 0.00 -11.35
N CYS A 158 -13.80 -0.71 -10.24
CA CYS A 158 -12.84 -1.69 -9.76
C CYS A 158 -13.35 -3.10 -10.02
N LYS A 159 -12.53 -3.93 -10.68
CA LYS A 159 -12.69 -5.39 -10.70
C LYS A 159 -11.69 -5.98 -9.69
N CYS A 160 -12.19 -6.72 -8.71
CA CYS A 160 -11.35 -7.38 -7.71
C CYS A 160 -11.80 -8.83 -7.58
N TYR A 161 -10.96 -9.77 -8.03
CA TYR A 161 -11.34 -11.16 -8.28
C TYR A 161 -12.57 -11.23 -9.22
N ASP A 162 -13.64 -11.84 -8.80
CA ASP A 162 -14.88 -11.98 -9.60
C ASP A 162 -15.91 -10.88 -9.34
N GLU A 163 -15.60 -9.92 -8.45
CA GLU A 163 -16.50 -8.85 -8.07
C GLU A 163 -16.14 -7.55 -8.83
N VAL A 164 -17.18 -6.85 -9.33
CA VAL A 164 -17.04 -5.55 -10.00
C VAL A 164 -17.88 -4.54 -9.26
N PHE A 165 -17.29 -3.38 -8.91
CA PHE A 165 -17.98 -2.31 -8.20
C PHE A 165 -17.38 -0.95 -8.51
N ASP A 166 -18.21 0.09 -8.42
CA ASP A 166 -17.76 1.47 -8.58
C ASP A 166 -17.23 2.04 -7.27
N VAL A 167 -16.13 2.77 -7.37
CA VAL A 167 -15.44 3.45 -6.27
C VAL A 167 -15.45 4.95 -6.54
N PHE A 168 -15.69 5.72 -5.50
CA PHE A 168 -15.44 7.16 -5.47
C PHE A 168 -14.28 7.42 -4.51
N LEU A 169 -13.28 8.16 -4.99
CA LEU A 169 -12.14 8.60 -4.21
C LEU A 169 -12.12 10.14 -4.21
N PRO A 170 -12.26 10.82 -3.06
CA PRO A 170 -12.26 12.28 -2.97
C PRO A 170 -10.84 12.85 -3.06
N MET A 171 -10.11 12.44 -4.07
CA MET A 171 -8.73 12.88 -4.39
C MET A 171 -8.55 13.00 -5.90
N ILE A 172 -7.63 13.88 -6.31
CA ILE A 172 -7.31 14.13 -7.71
C ILE A 172 -5.98 13.46 -8.06
N GLY A 173 -5.89 12.96 -9.28
CA GLY A 173 -4.66 12.33 -9.82
C GLY A 173 -4.72 10.81 -9.86
N GLU A 174 -4.31 10.25 -10.99
CA GLU A 174 -4.33 8.82 -11.27
C GLU A 174 -3.48 8.01 -10.28
N HIS A 175 -2.38 8.60 -9.78
CA HIS A 175 -1.53 7.96 -8.78
C HIS A 175 -2.31 7.60 -7.48
N ASN A 176 -3.33 8.39 -7.11
CA ASN A 176 -4.17 8.06 -5.97
C ASN A 176 -5.11 6.87 -6.25
N VAL A 177 -5.41 6.59 -7.52
CA VAL A 177 -6.15 5.38 -7.88
C VAL A 177 -5.30 4.13 -7.64
N TYR A 178 -4.00 4.17 -7.95
CA TYR A 178 -3.08 3.07 -7.59
C TYR A 178 -3.02 2.84 -6.09
N ASP A 179 -2.93 3.90 -5.28
CA ASP A 179 -2.93 3.80 -3.82
C ASP A 179 -4.25 3.19 -3.31
N ALA A 180 -5.38 3.57 -3.90
CA ALA A 180 -6.69 3.00 -3.59
C ALA A 180 -6.80 1.53 -4.00
N LEU A 181 -6.27 1.13 -5.17
CA LEU A 181 -6.27 -0.27 -5.62
C LEU A 181 -5.44 -1.16 -4.69
N ALA A 182 -4.29 -0.67 -4.21
CA ALA A 182 -3.49 -1.37 -3.19
C ALA A 182 -4.28 -1.55 -1.89
N ALA A 183 -5.01 -0.51 -1.45
CA ALA A 183 -5.86 -0.57 -0.26
C ALA A 183 -7.06 -1.53 -0.43
N ILE A 184 -7.68 -1.56 -1.62
CA ILE A 184 -8.72 -2.54 -1.98
C ILE A 184 -8.16 -3.96 -1.87
N GLY A 185 -6.97 -4.20 -2.45
CA GLY A 185 -6.29 -5.49 -2.37
C GLY A 185 -6.06 -5.93 -0.93
N ALA A 186 -5.54 -5.06 -0.07
CA ALA A 186 -5.33 -5.34 1.34
C ALA A 186 -6.64 -5.64 2.08
N GLY A 187 -7.68 -4.83 1.87
CA GLY A 187 -9.00 -5.06 2.45
C GLY A 187 -9.59 -6.41 2.04
N ARG A 188 -9.49 -6.77 0.76
CA ARG A 188 -10.01 -8.06 0.25
C ARG A 188 -9.25 -9.26 0.78
N VAL A 189 -7.93 -9.16 0.94
CA VAL A 189 -7.10 -10.21 1.57
C VAL A 189 -7.55 -10.48 3.01
N LEU A 190 -7.94 -9.45 3.74
CA LEU A 190 -8.44 -9.53 5.11
C LEU A 190 -9.97 -9.75 5.22
N GLY A 191 -10.64 -10.02 4.10
CA GLY A 191 -12.07 -10.36 4.08
C GLY A 191 -13.03 -9.17 4.21
N VAL A 192 -12.56 -7.93 4.11
CA VAL A 192 -13.41 -6.74 4.15
C VAL A 192 -14.32 -6.73 2.92
N LYS A 193 -15.63 -6.56 3.14
CA LYS A 193 -16.64 -6.51 2.07
C LYS A 193 -16.48 -5.26 1.21
N SER A 194 -16.76 -5.36 -0.10
CA SER A 194 -16.68 -4.22 -1.05
C SER A 194 -17.48 -3.01 -0.62
N SER A 195 -18.63 -3.18 0.03
CA SER A 195 -19.42 -2.07 0.56
C SER A 195 -18.68 -1.27 1.64
N LYS A 196 -17.93 -1.93 2.53
CA LYS A 196 -17.09 -1.31 3.55
C LYS A 196 -15.84 -0.69 2.95
N ILE A 197 -15.19 -1.37 2.00
CA ILE A 197 -14.05 -0.82 1.24
C ILE A 197 -14.44 0.49 0.56
N LYS A 198 -15.58 0.52 -0.15
CA LYS A 198 -16.11 1.73 -0.80
C LYS A 198 -16.36 2.85 0.21
N LYS A 199 -16.92 2.52 1.37
CA LYS A 199 -17.16 3.48 2.44
C LYS A 199 -15.83 4.09 2.92
N GLY A 200 -14.85 3.27 3.29
CA GLY A 200 -13.56 3.74 3.78
C GLY A 200 -12.82 4.64 2.79
N LEU A 201 -12.88 4.32 1.49
CA LEU A 201 -12.28 5.15 0.44
C LEU A 201 -13.06 6.44 0.17
N SER A 202 -14.40 6.40 0.20
CA SER A 202 -15.22 7.58 -0.06
C SER A 202 -15.20 8.60 1.07
N GLU A 203 -14.93 8.18 2.29
CA GLU A 203 -14.79 9.02 3.48
C GLU A 203 -13.33 9.46 3.73
N PHE A 204 -12.40 9.06 2.86
CA PHE A 204 -11.00 9.41 2.99
C PHE A 204 -10.77 10.89 2.67
N THR A 205 -10.34 11.66 3.65
CA THR A 205 -10.18 13.13 3.55
C THR A 205 -8.80 13.58 3.07
N GLY A 206 -7.98 12.64 2.59
CA GLY A 206 -6.59 12.93 2.21
C GLY A 206 -5.62 12.85 3.39
N THR A 207 -4.34 12.99 3.08
CA THR A 207 -3.27 13.04 4.09
C THR A 207 -2.95 14.51 4.34
N PRO A 208 -2.96 15.01 5.59
CA PRO A 208 -2.60 16.38 5.90
C PRO A 208 -1.29 16.80 5.22
N MET A 209 -1.28 17.99 4.60
CA MET A 209 -0.16 18.54 3.82
C MET A 209 0.16 17.79 2.50
N ARG A 210 -0.69 16.88 2.04
CA ARG A 210 -0.57 16.19 0.75
C ARG A 210 -1.92 16.20 0.04
N GLN A 211 -2.08 17.11 -0.94
CA GLN A 211 -3.28 17.22 -1.80
C GLN A 211 -4.62 17.33 -1.04
N GLU A 212 -4.70 18.22 -0.06
CA GLU A 212 -6.01 18.67 0.42
C GLU A 212 -6.66 19.52 -0.69
N ILE A 213 -7.89 19.15 -1.07
CA ILE A 213 -8.71 20.01 -1.93
C ILE A 213 -9.21 21.14 -1.01
N VAL A 214 -8.64 22.34 -1.18
CA VAL A 214 -9.06 23.55 -0.48
C VAL A 214 -10.20 24.21 -1.25
#